data_2876388bf099e6c4bc98977da3956aab
#
_entry.id   2876388bf099e6c4bc98977da3956aab
#
_cell.length_a   1.000
_cell.length_b   1.000
_cell.length_c   1.000
_cell.angle_alpha   90.00
_cell.angle_beta   90.00
_cell.angle_gamma   90.00
#
_symmetry.space_group_name_H-M   'P 1'
#
loop_
_entity.id
_entity.type
_entity.pdbx_description
1 polymer ?
#
loop_
_entity_poly.entity_id
_entity_poly.type
_entity_poly.pdbx_seq_one_letter_code
_entity_poly.pdbx_strand_id
1 'polypeptide(L)'
;MNRSSIALEAIRTRIFSGNLRPGDNISIPNLVKELGISRQPLNEALKQLEAMKIVEIIPQVGSIVITPKKDDVINFLYIFSAIEAAIFARVAETAQLPELKKLGQLIADDYKKC
;
A
#
# COMPACT_ATOMS: atom_id res chain seq x y z
N MET A 1 -17.03 12.11 -5.61
CA MET A 1 -16.22 11.68 -4.46
C MET A 1 -16.69 12.36 -3.20
N ASN A 2 -16.93 11.62 -2.14
CA ASN A 2 -17.27 12.24 -0.87
C ASN A 2 -15.98 12.61 -0.11
N ARG A 3 -16.13 13.33 0.99
CA ARG A 3 -14.99 13.84 1.74
C ARG A 3 -14.16 12.73 2.40
N SER A 4 -14.79 11.63 2.82
CA SER A 4 -14.06 10.50 3.39
C SER A 4 -13.23 9.78 2.32
N SER A 5 -13.69 9.71 1.07
CA SER A 5 -12.90 9.17 -0.04
C SER A 5 -11.68 10.03 -0.33
N ILE A 6 -11.84 11.34 -0.27
CA ILE A 6 -10.70 12.28 -0.45
C ILE A 6 -9.67 12.07 0.66
N ALA A 7 -10.14 11.94 1.91
CA ALA A 7 -9.27 11.69 3.05
C ALA A 7 -8.55 10.33 2.92
N LEU A 8 -9.27 9.30 2.51
CA LEU A 8 -8.72 7.96 2.31
C LEU A 8 -7.59 7.97 1.28
N GLU A 9 -7.82 8.59 0.12
CA GLU A 9 -6.82 8.68 -0.94
C GLU A 9 -5.62 9.51 -0.52
N ALA A 10 -5.82 10.60 0.21
CA ALA A 10 -4.73 11.43 0.69
C ALA A 10 -3.81 10.65 1.64
N ILE A 11 -4.39 9.89 2.58
CA ILE A 11 -3.61 9.10 3.54
C ILE A 11 -2.90 7.96 2.81
N ARG A 12 -3.59 7.24 1.92
CA ARG A 12 -2.99 6.16 1.12
C ARG A 12 -1.78 6.66 0.33
N THR A 13 -1.94 7.78 -0.35
CA THR A 13 -0.86 8.36 -1.16
C THR A 13 0.36 8.67 -0.31
N ARG A 14 0.16 9.19 0.89
CA ARG A 14 1.27 9.49 1.80
C ARG A 14 1.97 8.23 2.30
N ILE A 15 1.23 7.17 2.55
CA ILE A 15 1.81 5.89 2.96
C ILE A 15 2.62 5.28 1.82
N PHE A 16 2.05 5.23 0.63
CA PHE A 16 2.72 4.62 -0.53
C PHE A 16 3.90 5.44 -1.05
N SER A 17 3.86 6.77 -0.88
CA SER A 17 4.98 7.64 -1.30
C SER A 17 6.12 7.68 -0.28
N GLY A 18 5.92 7.12 0.90
CA GLY A 18 6.91 7.12 1.96
C GLY A 18 6.88 8.34 2.89
N ASN A 19 5.94 9.26 2.70
CA ASN A 19 5.76 10.39 3.61
C ASN A 19 5.27 9.94 4.98
N LEU A 20 4.42 8.90 5.01
CA LEU A 20 4.03 8.22 6.23
C LEU A 20 4.64 6.83 6.21
N ARG A 21 5.51 6.55 7.17
CA ARG A 21 6.22 5.28 7.27
C ARG A 21 5.57 4.38 8.30
N PRO A 22 5.83 3.06 8.23
CA PRO A 22 5.38 2.16 9.29
C PRO A 22 5.81 2.66 10.67
N GLY A 23 4.90 2.68 11.61
CA GLY A 23 5.13 3.19 12.96
C GLY A 23 4.87 4.68 13.15
N ASP A 24 4.70 5.43 12.06
CA ASP A 24 4.44 6.85 12.15
C ASP A 24 3.03 7.14 12.67
N ASN A 25 2.92 8.21 13.43
CA ASN A 25 1.65 8.70 13.93
C ASN A 25 1.00 9.61 12.87
N ILE A 26 -0.29 9.41 12.65
CA ILE A 26 -1.07 10.21 11.70
C ILE A 26 -1.68 11.38 12.46
N SER A 27 -1.26 12.60 12.12
CA SER A 27 -1.76 13.80 12.78
C SER A 27 -3.06 14.28 12.16
N ILE A 28 -4.19 14.07 12.84
CA ILE A 28 -5.50 14.54 12.39
C ILE A 28 -5.55 16.06 12.30
N PRO A 29 -5.05 16.84 13.28
CA PRO A 29 -5.06 18.30 13.14
C PRO A 29 -4.31 18.81 11.92
N ASN A 30 -3.19 18.21 11.58
CA ASN A 30 -2.43 18.60 10.39
C ASN A 30 -3.21 18.26 9.10
N LEU A 31 -3.84 17.10 9.06
CA LEU A 31 -4.63 16.69 7.88
C LEU A 31 -5.87 17.56 7.70
N VAL A 32 -6.52 17.95 8.78
CA VAL A 32 -7.64 18.90 8.74
C VAL A 32 -7.20 20.20 8.07
N LYS A 33 -6.05 20.72 8.45
CA LYS A 33 -5.53 21.96 7.88
C LYS A 33 -5.15 21.80 6.40
N GLU A 34 -4.45 20.74 6.08
CA GLU A 34 -3.93 20.52 4.74
C GLU A 34 -5.02 20.19 3.73
N LEU A 35 -6.01 19.40 4.13
CA LEU A 35 -7.07 18.94 3.23
C LEU A 35 -8.30 19.85 3.25
N GLY A 36 -8.40 20.72 4.24
CA GLY A 36 -9.56 21.61 4.36
C GLY A 36 -10.86 20.90 4.64
N ILE A 37 -10.81 19.75 5.31
CA ILE A 37 -12.00 18.96 5.66
C ILE A 37 -12.09 18.82 7.19
N SER A 38 -13.28 18.47 7.67
CA SER A 38 -13.50 18.27 9.10
C SER A 38 -12.92 16.95 9.60
N ARG A 39 -12.96 16.74 10.91
CA ARG A 39 -12.43 15.50 11.52
C ARG A 39 -13.25 14.27 11.17
N GLN A 40 -14.55 14.41 10.99
CA GLN A 40 -15.43 13.27 10.79
C GLN A 40 -15.08 12.44 9.54
N PRO A 41 -14.93 13.03 8.35
CA PRO A 41 -14.49 12.24 7.18
C PRO A 41 -13.10 11.62 7.35
N LEU A 42 -12.20 12.29 8.08
CA LEU A 42 -10.89 11.71 8.38
C LEU A 42 -11.01 10.50 9.29
N ASN A 43 -11.85 10.57 10.32
CA ASN A 43 -12.09 9.43 11.21
C ASN A 43 -12.71 8.25 10.48
N GLU A 44 -13.63 8.52 9.56
CA GLU A 44 -14.21 7.48 8.71
C GLU A 44 -13.16 6.81 7.82
N ALA A 45 -12.29 7.60 7.22
CA ALA A 45 -11.19 7.08 6.39
C ALA A 45 -10.23 6.23 7.21
N LEU A 46 -9.89 6.67 8.42
CA LEU A 46 -9.01 5.92 9.32
C LEU A 46 -9.63 4.59 9.74
N LYS A 47 -10.94 4.55 9.99
CA LYS A 47 -11.64 3.30 10.30
C LYS A 47 -11.60 2.32 9.12
N GLN A 48 -11.73 2.81 7.90
CA GLN A 48 -11.61 1.98 6.71
C GLN A 48 -10.20 1.41 6.58
N LEU A 49 -9.18 2.23 6.82
CA LEU A 49 -7.78 1.80 6.79
C LEU A 49 -7.47 0.81 7.91
N GLU A 50 -8.09 0.98 9.08
CA GLU A 50 -7.96 0.02 10.17
C GLU A 50 -8.57 -1.33 9.80
N ALA A 51 -9.72 -1.34 9.14
CA ALA A 51 -10.34 -2.56 8.65
C ALA A 51 -9.46 -3.28 7.63
N MET A 52 -8.70 -2.53 6.84
CA MET A 52 -7.72 -3.09 5.88
C MET A 52 -6.39 -3.47 6.54
N LYS A 53 -6.23 -3.23 7.84
CA LYS A 53 -5.01 -3.49 8.62
C LYS A 53 -3.80 -2.67 8.15
N ILE A 54 -4.04 -1.51 7.62
CA ILE A 54 -2.99 -0.56 7.22
C ILE A 54 -2.65 0.38 8.38
N VAL A 55 -3.65 0.71 9.18
CA VAL A 55 -3.56 1.64 10.30
C VAL A 55 -4.13 0.99 11.55
N GLU A 56 -3.59 1.32 12.71
CA GLU A 56 -4.13 0.95 14.01
C GLU A 56 -4.59 2.20 14.74
N ILE A 57 -5.84 2.21 15.20
CA ILE A 57 -6.39 3.30 16.00
C ILE A 57 -6.28 2.92 17.47
N ILE A 58 -5.47 3.67 18.22
CA ILE A 58 -5.26 3.42 19.63
C ILE A 58 -6.03 4.49 20.42
N PRO A 59 -7.03 4.13 21.24
CA PRO A 59 -7.81 5.11 21.99
C PRO A 59 -6.91 6.03 22.81
N GLN A 60 -7.20 7.32 22.75
CA GLN A 60 -6.49 8.39 23.48
C GLN A 60 -5.02 8.59 23.07
N VAL A 61 -4.49 7.79 22.18
CA VAL A 61 -3.11 7.93 21.67
C VAL A 61 -3.10 8.48 20.25
N GLY A 62 -3.92 7.90 19.36
CA GLY A 62 -4.00 8.34 17.98
C GLY A 62 -3.97 7.18 17.01
N SER A 63 -3.72 7.50 15.74
CA SER A 63 -3.67 6.53 14.67
C SER A 63 -2.24 6.33 14.20
N ILE A 64 -1.83 5.09 14.07
CA ILE A 64 -0.44 4.72 13.76
C ILE A 64 -0.44 3.83 12.52
N VAL A 65 0.48 4.09 11.60
CA VAL A 65 0.69 3.23 10.43
C VAL A 65 1.27 1.90 10.93
N ILE A 66 0.61 0.79 10.58
CA ILE A 66 1.00 -0.54 11.07
C ILE A 66 2.35 -0.94 10.47
N THR A 67 3.23 -1.46 11.33
CA THR A 67 4.49 -2.06 10.91
C THR A 67 4.21 -3.54 10.60
N PRO A 68 4.42 -4.00 9.35
CA PRO A 68 4.20 -5.40 9.02
C PRO A 68 5.16 -6.28 9.81
N LYS A 69 4.68 -7.43 10.25
CA LYS A 69 5.54 -8.43 10.88
C LYS A 69 6.44 -9.06 9.82
N LYS A 70 7.65 -9.44 10.23
CA LYS A 70 8.61 -10.07 9.33
C LYS A 70 8.03 -11.30 8.63
N ASP A 71 7.31 -12.14 9.38
CA ASP A 71 6.70 -13.36 8.83
C ASP A 71 5.63 -13.04 7.78
N ASP A 72 4.85 -11.98 8.00
CA ASP A 72 3.82 -11.55 7.03
C ASP A 72 4.46 -11.08 5.73
N VAL A 73 5.56 -10.36 5.82
CA VAL A 73 6.31 -9.90 4.64
C VAL A 73 6.87 -11.09 3.88
N ILE A 74 7.47 -12.05 4.57
CA ILE A 74 8.02 -13.27 3.96
C ILE A 74 6.91 -14.06 3.27
N ASN A 75 5.78 -14.26 3.94
CA ASN A 75 4.64 -14.98 3.36
C ASN A 75 4.10 -14.26 2.12
N PHE A 76 4.00 -12.95 2.16
CA PHE A 76 3.60 -12.15 1.00
C PHE A 76 4.54 -12.35 -0.17
N LEU A 77 5.85 -12.32 0.07
CA LEU A 77 6.86 -12.51 -0.98
C LEU A 77 6.76 -13.91 -1.60
N TYR A 78 6.53 -14.95 -0.80
CA TYR A 78 6.31 -16.30 -1.33
C TYR A 78 5.08 -16.37 -2.23
N ILE A 79 3.96 -15.82 -1.77
CA ILE A 79 2.72 -15.83 -2.55
C ILE A 79 2.89 -15.03 -3.85
N PHE A 80 3.50 -13.85 -3.76
CA PHE A 80 3.75 -12.98 -4.90
C PHE A 80 4.65 -13.66 -5.94
N SER A 81 5.71 -14.31 -5.47
CA SER A 81 6.63 -15.05 -6.34
C SER A 81 5.94 -16.21 -7.06
N ALA A 82 5.06 -16.94 -6.36
CA ALA A 82 4.28 -18.02 -6.96
C ALA A 82 3.33 -17.50 -8.05
N ILE A 83 2.67 -16.36 -7.80
CA ILE A 83 1.78 -15.73 -8.78
C ILE A 83 2.57 -15.28 -10.01
N GLU A 84 3.72 -14.65 -9.82
CA GLU A 84 4.58 -14.21 -10.93
C GLU A 84 5.05 -15.39 -11.78
N ALA A 85 5.49 -16.47 -11.13
CA ALA A 85 5.91 -17.67 -11.82
C ALA A 85 4.80 -18.28 -12.66
N ALA A 86 3.58 -18.32 -12.12
CA ALA A 86 2.41 -18.84 -12.83
C ALA A 86 2.06 -17.96 -14.04
N ILE A 87 2.10 -16.65 -13.87
CA ILE A 87 1.86 -15.69 -14.97
C ILE A 87 2.92 -15.85 -16.06
N PHE A 88 4.18 -15.93 -15.66
CA PHE A 88 5.29 -16.09 -16.59
C PHE A 88 5.16 -17.38 -17.40
N ALA A 89 4.84 -18.50 -16.74
CA ALA A 89 4.64 -19.77 -17.43
C ALA A 89 3.51 -19.72 -18.46
N ARG A 90 2.42 -19.02 -18.11
CA ARG A 90 1.28 -18.87 -18.98
C ARG A 90 1.60 -18.00 -20.21
N VAL A 91 2.34 -16.93 -20.01
CA VAL A 91 2.80 -16.07 -21.10
C VAL A 91 3.77 -16.84 -22.01
N ALA A 92 4.61 -17.70 -21.44
CA ALA A 92 5.55 -18.53 -22.20
C ALA A 92 4.86 -19.48 -23.16
N GLU A 93 3.65 -19.93 -22.85
CA GLU A 93 2.87 -20.81 -23.74
C GLU A 93 2.34 -20.09 -24.98
N THR A 94 2.13 -18.78 -24.90
CA THR A 94 1.45 -18.00 -25.93
C THR A 94 2.34 -16.95 -26.59
N ALA A 95 3.41 -16.50 -25.93
CA ALA A 95 4.28 -15.42 -26.39
C ALA A 95 5.44 -15.96 -27.22
N GLN A 96 5.92 -15.15 -28.16
CA GLN A 96 7.14 -15.43 -28.92
C GLN A 96 8.37 -15.13 -28.06
N LEU A 97 9.49 -15.77 -28.40
CA LEU A 97 10.73 -15.66 -27.64
C LEU A 97 11.20 -14.21 -27.39
N PRO A 98 11.13 -13.28 -28.37
CA PRO A 98 11.50 -11.89 -28.12
C PRO A 98 10.64 -11.21 -27.06
N GLU A 99 9.34 -11.53 -27.03
CA GLU A 99 8.42 -10.99 -26.04
C GLU A 99 8.74 -11.51 -24.64
N LEU A 100 9.11 -12.79 -24.54
CA LEU A 100 9.51 -13.40 -23.28
C LEU A 100 10.79 -12.76 -22.73
N LYS A 101 11.77 -12.51 -23.58
CA LYS A 101 13.02 -11.86 -23.18
C LYS A 101 12.73 -10.43 -22.66
N LYS A 102 11.86 -9.71 -23.33
CA LYS A 102 11.49 -8.36 -22.96
C LYS A 102 10.78 -8.34 -21.61
N LEU A 103 9.85 -9.25 -21.39
CA LEU A 103 9.12 -9.38 -20.13
C LEU A 103 10.08 -9.73 -18.99
N GLY A 104 10.96 -10.70 -19.20
CA GLY A 104 11.95 -11.09 -18.20
C GLY A 104 12.87 -9.94 -17.82
N GLN A 105 13.28 -9.13 -18.80
CA GLN A 105 14.11 -7.96 -18.55
C GLN A 105 13.39 -6.90 -17.72
N LEU A 106 12.12 -6.65 -18.00
CA LEU A 106 11.30 -5.71 -17.25
C LEU A 106 11.14 -6.13 -15.79
N ILE A 107 10.89 -7.41 -15.55
CA ILE A 107 10.76 -7.95 -14.19
C ILE A 107 12.09 -7.83 -13.44
N ALA A 108 13.21 -8.19 -14.09
CA ALA A 108 14.53 -8.08 -13.49
C ALA A 108 14.87 -6.64 -13.11
N ASP A 109 14.53 -5.68 -13.98
CA ASP A 109 14.76 -4.27 -13.72
C ASP A 109 13.95 -3.77 -12.53
N ASP A 110 12.70 -4.20 -12.39
CA ASP A 110 11.85 -3.83 -11.26
C ASP A 110 12.44 -4.35 -9.94
N TYR A 111 12.92 -5.58 -9.91
CA TYR A 111 13.54 -6.14 -8.72
C TYR A 111 14.82 -5.41 -8.32
N LYS A 112 15.58 -4.91 -9.26
CA LYS A 112 16.81 -4.15 -8.98
C LYS A 112 16.52 -2.78 -8.37
N LYS A 113 15.34 -2.23 -8.58
CA LYS A 113 14.96 -0.92 -8.04
C LYS A 113 14.48 -0.99 -6.58
N CYS A 114 14.22 -2.15 -6.05
CA CYS A 114 13.76 -2.33 -4.67
C CYS A 114 14.88 -2.31 -3.65
#